data_4b14103a778da0594a9906536c820069
#
_entry.id   4b14103a778da0594a9906536c820069
#
_cell.length_a   1.000
_cell.length_b   1.000
_cell.length_c   1.000
_cell.angle_alpha   90.00
_cell.angle_beta   90.00
_cell.angle_gamma   90.00
#
_symmetry.space_group_name_H-M   'P 1'
#
loop_
_entity.id
_entity.type
_entity.pdbx_description
1 polymer ?
#
loop_
_entity_poly.entity_id
_entity_poly.type
_entity_poly.pdbx_seq_one_letter_code
_entity_poly.pdbx_strand_id
1 'polypeptide(L)'
;MGTADPRALAPGAQIRSLMRRLDRATLSTGMAGDSGWPYGSLVMAATDQDGSPLMLLSDLAEHTTNLKADPRVCLLFDGTAGLAEPLTGARASVLGRVEKIGDERLAERYLRRHPSARMFAGFGDFNFYRVAVERAHIVAGFGKIHWVEAADILSERAPALEEAEA
;
A
#
# COMPACT_ATOMS: atom_id res chain seq x y z
N MET A 1 -33.39 5.38 -9.43
CA MET A 1 -32.08 5.44 -10.14
C MET A 1 -31.39 6.73 -9.70
N GLY A 2 -30.48 6.61 -8.74
CA GLY A 2 -29.66 7.75 -8.31
C GLY A 2 -28.68 8.10 -9.43
N THR A 3 -28.75 9.31 -9.94
CA THR A 3 -27.72 9.87 -10.81
C THR A 3 -26.41 9.87 -10.05
N ALA A 4 -25.38 9.16 -10.55
CA ALA A 4 -24.05 9.20 -9.98
C ALA A 4 -23.60 10.66 -9.91
N ASP A 5 -23.10 11.10 -8.74
CA ASP A 5 -22.54 12.44 -8.60
C ASP A 5 -21.36 12.57 -9.58
N PRO A 6 -21.41 13.50 -10.55
CA PRO A 6 -20.32 13.67 -11.51
C PRO A 6 -18.99 14.11 -10.88
N ARG A 7 -18.98 14.44 -9.59
CA ARG A 7 -17.79 14.78 -8.80
C ARG A 7 -17.22 13.58 -8.04
N ALA A 8 -17.93 12.44 -8.02
CA ALA A 8 -17.44 11.25 -7.34
C ALA A 8 -16.21 10.71 -8.06
N LEU A 9 -15.13 10.45 -7.31
CA LEU A 9 -13.94 9.81 -7.84
C LEU A 9 -14.26 8.41 -8.34
N ALA A 10 -13.67 8.02 -9.47
CA ALA A 10 -13.69 6.64 -9.93
C ALA A 10 -13.10 5.70 -8.85
N PRO A 11 -13.53 4.43 -8.78
CA PRO A 11 -13.05 3.50 -7.76
C PRO A 11 -11.53 3.39 -7.65
N GLY A 12 -10.81 3.36 -8.77
CA GLY A 12 -9.35 3.34 -8.77
C GLY A 12 -8.71 4.58 -8.17
N ALA A 13 -9.27 5.76 -8.44
CA ALA A 13 -8.82 7.01 -7.84
C ALA A 13 -9.13 7.06 -6.34
N GLN A 14 -10.23 6.47 -5.90
CA GLN A 14 -10.56 6.34 -4.47
C GLN A 14 -9.54 5.44 -3.74
N ILE A 15 -9.16 4.31 -4.33
CA ILE A 15 -8.14 3.40 -3.80
C ILE A 15 -6.80 4.15 -3.69
N ARG A 16 -6.37 4.82 -4.74
CA ARG A 16 -5.13 5.60 -4.74
C ARG A 16 -5.15 6.70 -3.67
N SER A 17 -6.28 7.38 -3.50
CA SER A 17 -6.47 8.38 -2.44
C SER A 17 -6.33 7.78 -1.04
N LEU A 18 -6.92 6.61 -0.78
CA LEU A 18 -6.76 5.91 0.49
C LEU A 18 -5.30 5.57 0.77
N MET A 19 -4.60 4.98 -0.22
CA MET A 19 -3.19 4.62 -0.08
C MET A 19 -2.28 5.81 0.22
N ARG A 20 -2.57 6.98 -0.40
CA ARG A 20 -1.79 8.21 -0.18
C ARG A 20 -2.09 8.88 1.16
N ARG A 21 -3.33 8.84 1.59
CA ARG A 21 -3.79 9.53 2.79
C ARG A 21 -3.45 8.78 4.06
N LEU A 22 -3.55 7.46 4.05
CA LEU A 22 -3.32 6.63 5.23
C LEU A 22 -1.82 6.36 5.41
N ASP A 23 -1.36 6.44 6.67
CA ASP A 23 0.04 6.27 7.02
C ASP A 23 0.42 4.83 7.39
N ARG A 24 -0.57 3.94 7.45
CA ARG A 24 -0.42 2.55 7.86
C ARG A 24 -1.42 1.64 7.18
N ALA A 25 -1.12 0.35 7.19
CA ALA A 25 -1.99 -0.67 6.66
C ALA A 25 -1.81 -1.99 7.43
N THR A 26 -2.78 -2.89 7.29
CA THR A 26 -2.61 -4.27 7.70
C THR A 26 -2.00 -5.05 6.54
N LEU A 27 -0.81 -5.60 6.76
CA LEU A 27 -0.12 -6.48 5.81
C LEU A 27 -0.50 -7.92 6.09
N SER A 28 -1.11 -8.57 5.12
CA SER A 28 -1.44 -10.00 5.17
C SER A 28 -0.48 -10.79 4.30
N THR A 29 0.09 -11.84 4.88
CA THR A 29 1.04 -12.76 4.25
C THR A 29 0.63 -14.21 4.51
N GLY A 30 1.15 -15.15 3.72
CA GLY A 30 1.07 -16.57 4.02
C GLY A 30 2.26 -17.00 4.87
N MET A 31 2.03 -17.68 5.99
CA MET A 31 3.11 -18.12 6.89
C MET A 31 4.05 -19.09 6.20
N ALA A 32 5.34 -18.78 6.23
CA ALA A 32 6.39 -19.66 5.75
C ALA A 32 6.48 -20.92 6.63
N GLY A 33 6.56 -22.10 6.00
CA GLY A 33 6.69 -23.36 6.73
C GLY A 33 5.42 -23.85 7.43
N ASP A 34 4.29 -23.16 7.27
CA ASP A 34 3.00 -23.53 7.86
C ASP A 34 1.87 -23.52 6.81
N SER A 35 2.12 -24.15 5.67
CA SER A 35 1.15 -24.31 4.56
C SER A 35 0.50 -23.02 4.08
N GLY A 36 1.17 -21.86 4.30
CA GLY A 36 0.65 -20.57 3.91
C GLY A 36 -0.50 -20.08 4.77
N TRP A 37 -0.56 -20.49 6.03
CA TRP A 37 -1.59 -19.99 6.95
C TRP A 37 -1.64 -18.45 6.93
N PRO A 38 -2.82 -17.82 6.79
CA PRO A 38 -2.92 -16.37 6.72
C PRO A 38 -2.43 -15.69 8.00
N TYR A 39 -1.57 -14.67 7.83
CA TYR A 39 -1.00 -13.91 8.93
C TYR A 39 -1.15 -12.41 8.63
N GLY A 40 -1.63 -11.64 9.60
CA GLY A 40 -1.82 -10.20 9.50
C GLY A 40 -0.94 -9.45 10.49
N SER A 41 -0.32 -8.34 10.05
CA SER A 41 0.51 -7.49 10.89
C SER A 41 0.32 -6.01 10.53
N LEU A 42 0.53 -5.13 11.50
CA LEU A 42 0.51 -3.69 11.26
C LEU A 42 1.83 -3.23 10.68
N VAL A 43 1.78 -2.47 9.59
CA VAL A 43 2.94 -1.84 8.98
C VAL A 43 2.68 -0.36 8.71
N MET A 44 3.74 0.46 8.76
CA MET A 44 3.68 1.82 8.26
C MET A 44 3.81 1.80 6.73
N ALA A 45 3.11 2.69 6.06
CA ALA A 45 3.06 2.74 4.61
C ALA A 45 3.26 4.16 4.08
N ALA A 46 3.91 4.23 2.93
CA ALA A 46 3.98 5.41 2.08
C ALA A 46 3.63 5.00 0.65
N THR A 47 3.69 5.92 -0.29
CA THR A 47 3.44 5.60 -1.71
C THR A 47 4.51 6.20 -2.60
N ASP A 48 4.83 5.51 -3.68
CA ASP A 48 5.56 6.08 -4.81
C ASP A 48 4.66 7.09 -5.55
N GLN A 49 5.20 7.79 -6.54
CA GLN A 49 4.47 8.78 -7.34
C GLN A 49 3.26 8.17 -8.06
N ASP A 50 3.38 6.94 -8.54
CA ASP A 50 2.29 6.23 -9.21
C ASP A 50 1.21 5.70 -8.24
N GLY A 51 1.45 5.75 -6.94
CA GLY A 51 0.57 5.23 -5.91
C GLY A 51 0.97 3.86 -5.36
N SER A 52 2.01 3.23 -5.91
CA SER A 52 2.49 1.94 -5.42
C SER A 52 2.91 2.02 -3.95
N PRO A 53 2.45 1.11 -3.07
CA PRO A 53 2.79 1.14 -1.65
C PRO A 53 4.27 0.87 -1.40
N LEU A 54 4.83 1.62 -0.44
CA LEU A 54 6.20 1.48 0.06
C LEU A 54 6.17 1.12 1.54
N MET A 55 7.08 0.24 1.95
CA MET A 55 7.23 -0.19 3.34
C MET A 55 8.72 -0.26 3.71
N LEU A 56 9.01 -0.08 5.01
CA LEU A 56 10.32 -0.36 5.60
C LEU A 56 10.14 -1.49 6.61
N LEU A 57 10.75 -2.64 6.35
CA LEU A 57 10.53 -3.86 7.12
C LEU A 57 11.84 -4.42 7.67
N SER A 58 11.79 -4.93 8.91
CA SER A 58 12.91 -5.64 9.53
C SER A 58 12.99 -7.09 9.03
N ASP A 59 14.20 -7.56 8.77
CA ASP A 59 14.46 -8.98 8.46
C ASP A 59 14.11 -9.92 9.62
N LEU A 60 14.03 -9.39 10.84
CA LEU A 60 13.67 -10.15 12.05
C LEU A 60 12.15 -10.32 12.22
N ALA A 61 11.35 -9.61 11.45
CA ALA A 61 9.90 -9.67 11.55
C ALA A 61 9.33 -10.91 10.86
N GLU A 62 8.28 -11.48 11.45
CA GLU A 62 7.56 -12.64 10.91
C GLU A 62 7.05 -12.39 9.49
N HIS A 63 6.44 -11.23 9.24
CA HIS A 63 5.94 -10.90 7.91
C HIS A 63 7.06 -10.89 6.85
N THR A 64 8.28 -10.49 7.21
CA THR A 64 9.41 -10.46 6.27
C THR A 64 9.86 -11.87 5.90
N THR A 65 9.93 -12.78 6.86
CA THR A 65 10.17 -14.19 6.61
C THR A 65 9.12 -14.76 5.65
N ASN A 66 7.86 -14.43 5.89
CA ASN A 66 6.74 -14.90 5.08
C ASN A 66 6.80 -14.39 3.63
N LEU A 67 7.01 -13.08 3.44
CA LEU A 67 7.06 -12.50 2.08
C LEU A 67 8.27 -12.94 1.26
N LYS A 68 9.36 -13.32 1.92
CA LYS A 68 10.53 -13.91 1.23
C LYS A 68 10.22 -15.32 0.71
N ALA A 69 9.39 -16.08 1.41
CA ALA A 69 8.94 -17.39 0.98
C ALA A 69 7.86 -17.33 -0.10
N ASP A 70 6.91 -16.40 0.05
CA ASP A 70 5.84 -16.12 -0.92
C ASP A 70 5.61 -14.61 -1.00
N PRO A 71 5.95 -13.96 -2.13
CA PRO A 71 5.88 -12.52 -2.26
C PRO A 71 4.45 -11.97 -2.39
N ARG A 72 3.44 -12.82 -2.53
CA ARG A 72 2.04 -12.40 -2.61
C ARG A 72 1.58 -11.85 -1.28
N VAL A 73 1.01 -10.64 -1.32
CA VAL A 73 0.53 -9.94 -0.12
C VAL A 73 -0.80 -9.26 -0.37
N CYS A 74 -1.48 -8.94 0.71
CA CYS A 74 -2.60 -8.02 0.72
C CYS A 74 -2.33 -6.92 1.75
N LEU A 75 -2.50 -5.66 1.34
CA LEU A 75 -2.52 -4.51 2.23
C LEU A 75 -3.95 -4.02 2.39
N LEU A 76 -4.49 -4.08 3.61
CA LEU A 76 -5.76 -3.47 3.94
C LEU A 76 -5.54 -2.02 4.38
N PHE A 77 -6.01 -1.08 3.56
CA PHE A 77 -6.08 0.34 3.90
C PHE A 77 -7.47 0.66 4.46
N ASP A 78 -7.52 0.90 5.76
CA ASP A 78 -8.75 1.12 6.51
C ASP A 78 -9.01 2.62 6.72
N GLY A 79 -9.93 3.19 5.94
CA GLY A 79 -10.34 4.58 6.03
C GLY A 79 -11.50 4.83 6.99
N THR A 80 -11.78 3.92 7.91
CA THR A 80 -12.97 4.00 8.79
C THR A 80 -12.72 4.67 10.14
N ALA A 81 -11.48 5.05 10.43
CA ALA A 81 -11.13 5.67 11.71
C ALA A 81 -11.97 6.92 12.00
N GLY A 82 -12.47 7.02 13.22
CA GLY A 82 -13.29 8.16 13.68
C GLY A 82 -14.74 8.12 13.25
N LEU A 83 -15.20 7.13 12.50
CA LEU A 83 -16.60 6.98 12.12
C LEU A 83 -17.39 6.26 13.22
N ALA A 84 -18.59 6.76 13.51
CA ALA A 84 -19.51 6.13 14.46
C ALA A 84 -19.93 4.73 13.97
N GLU A 85 -20.14 4.60 12.65
CA GLU A 85 -20.48 3.35 11.96
C GLU A 85 -19.33 2.98 10.99
N PRO A 86 -18.32 2.20 11.43
CA PRO A 86 -17.12 1.95 10.63
C PRO A 86 -17.41 1.38 9.24
N LEU A 87 -18.40 0.50 9.10
CA LEU A 87 -18.70 -0.15 7.82
C LEU A 87 -19.32 0.79 6.77
N THR A 88 -19.63 2.03 7.12
CA THR A 88 -20.01 3.07 6.16
C THR A 88 -18.82 3.74 5.50
N GLY A 89 -17.61 3.55 6.05
CA GLY A 89 -16.39 4.15 5.56
C GLY A 89 -15.72 3.38 4.44
N ALA A 90 -14.86 4.04 3.71
CA ALA A 90 -14.09 3.44 2.65
C ALA A 90 -12.91 2.62 3.18
N ARG A 91 -12.74 1.42 2.64
CA ARG A 91 -11.58 0.54 2.89
C ARG A 91 -11.23 -0.20 1.62
N ALA A 92 -9.96 -0.48 1.44
CA ALA A 92 -9.46 -1.16 0.25
C ALA A 92 -8.48 -2.27 0.61
N SER A 93 -8.68 -3.45 0.02
CA SER A 93 -7.73 -4.57 0.06
C SER A 93 -6.92 -4.54 -1.22
N VAL A 94 -5.64 -4.20 -1.12
CA VAL A 94 -4.72 -4.04 -2.25
C VAL A 94 -3.85 -5.29 -2.36
N LEU A 95 -4.00 -6.03 -3.45
CA LEU A 95 -3.28 -7.27 -3.70
C LEU A 95 -2.12 -7.02 -4.67
N GLY A 96 -1.00 -7.63 -4.38
CA GLY A 96 0.18 -7.54 -5.24
C GLY A 96 1.31 -8.42 -4.76
N ARG A 97 2.49 -8.19 -5.36
CA ARG A 97 3.73 -8.89 -5.01
C ARG A 97 4.73 -7.89 -4.46
N VAL A 98 5.34 -8.25 -3.37
CA VAL A 98 6.37 -7.42 -2.72
C VAL A 98 7.72 -7.66 -3.39
N GLU A 99 8.42 -6.58 -3.67
CA GLU A 99 9.80 -6.59 -4.14
C GLU A 99 10.67 -5.70 -3.26
N LYS A 100 11.86 -6.21 -2.93
CA LYS A 100 12.88 -5.42 -2.22
C LYS A 100 13.44 -4.36 -3.17
N ILE A 101 13.59 -3.14 -2.70
CA ILE A 101 14.08 -2.02 -3.49
C ILE A 101 15.36 -1.44 -2.91
N GLY A 102 16.29 -1.04 -3.81
CA GLY A 102 17.52 -0.35 -3.46
C GLY A 102 17.55 1.10 -3.96
N ASP A 103 16.43 1.65 -4.39
CA ASP A 103 16.32 3.01 -4.93
C ASP A 103 16.28 4.03 -3.79
N GLU A 104 17.33 4.86 -3.68
CA GLU A 104 17.45 5.89 -2.65
C GLU A 104 16.34 6.95 -2.73
N ARG A 105 15.84 7.22 -3.92
CA ARG A 105 14.71 8.15 -4.12
C ARG A 105 13.45 7.64 -3.43
N LEU A 106 13.16 6.35 -3.54
CA LEU A 106 12.01 5.73 -2.88
C LEU A 106 12.21 5.66 -1.36
N ALA A 107 13.42 5.34 -0.91
CA ALA A 107 13.77 5.36 0.51
C ALA A 107 13.54 6.75 1.11
N GLU A 108 14.03 7.80 0.46
CA GLU A 108 13.85 9.18 0.92
C GLU A 108 12.37 9.59 0.90
N ARG A 109 11.61 9.15 -0.10
CA ARG A 109 10.17 9.40 -0.17
C ARG A 109 9.42 8.79 1.01
N TYR A 110 9.75 7.55 1.38
CA TYR A 110 9.22 6.89 2.59
C TYR A 110 9.61 7.66 3.86
N LEU A 111 10.87 8.04 3.99
CA LEU A 111 11.39 8.73 5.19
C LEU A 111 10.82 10.14 5.36
N ARG A 112 10.42 10.82 4.28
CA ARG A 112 9.67 12.08 4.38
C ARG A 112 8.29 11.90 4.98
N ARG A 113 7.65 10.78 4.66
CA ARG A 113 6.32 10.43 5.22
C ARG A 113 6.44 9.98 6.67
N HIS A 114 7.54 9.29 7.01
CA HIS A 114 7.82 8.71 8.33
C HIS A 114 9.18 9.15 8.85
N PRO A 115 9.34 10.42 9.28
CA PRO A 115 10.66 10.94 9.69
C PRO A 115 11.32 10.18 10.84
N SER A 116 10.51 9.66 11.78
CA SER A 116 11.01 8.86 12.91
C SER A 116 11.72 7.58 12.50
N ALA A 117 11.40 7.06 11.31
CA ALA A 117 12.03 5.85 10.77
C ALA A 117 13.52 6.04 10.45
N ARG A 118 14.01 7.28 10.35
CA ARG A 118 15.45 7.56 10.15
C ARG A 118 16.32 6.98 11.26
N MET A 119 15.78 6.80 12.46
CA MET A 119 16.49 6.22 13.60
C MET A 119 16.98 4.79 13.33
N PHE A 120 16.26 4.01 12.51
CA PHE A 120 16.56 2.59 12.27
C PHE A 120 16.68 2.23 10.78
N ALA A 121 16.37 3.12 9.85
CA ALA A 121 16.45 2.85 8.42
C ALA A 121 17.87 2.47 7.94
N GLY A 122 18.90 2.92 8.64
CA GLY A 122 20.30 2.58 8.37
C GLY A 122 20.78 1.30 9.04
N PHE A 123 19.96 0.63 9.85
CA PHE A 123 20.29 -0.65 10.46
C PHE A 123 20.31 -1.75 9.39
N GLY A 124 21.29 -2.65 9.46
CA GLY A 124 21.51 -3.66 8.41
C GLY A 124 20.39 -4.66 8.21
N ASP A 125 19.47 -4.79 9.18
CA ASP A 125 18.31 -5.68 9.14
C ASP A 125 17.02 -5.00 8.65
N PHE A 126 17.03 -3.70 8.33
CA PHE A 126 15.90 -2.99 7.76
C PHE A 126 16.08 -2.76 6.27
N ASN A 127 15.05 -3.08 5.49
CA ASN A 127 15.06 -2.93 4.04
C ASN A 127 13.75 -2.29 3.55
N PHE A 128 13.86 -1.54 2.46
CA PHE A 128 12.71 -0.96 1.79
C PHE A 128 12.11 -1.95 0.80
N TYR A 129 10.78 -1.96 0.75
CA TYR A 129 9.98 -2.79 -0.12
C TYR A 129 8.93 -1.97 -0.84
N ARG A 130 8.60 -2.39 -2.06
CA ARG A 130 7.48 -1.87 -2.85
C ARG A 130 6.52 -2.99 -3.17
N VAL A 131 5.22 -2.69 -3.17
CA VAL A 131 4.20 -3.61 -3.67
C VAL A 131 3.95 -3.31 -5.14
N ALA A 132 4.24 -4.28 -6.00
CA ALA A 132 3.77 -4.28 -7.38
C ALA A 132 2.28 -4.66 -7.36
N VAL A 133 1.42 -3.65 -7.40
CA VAL A 133 -0.03 -3.81 -7.31
C VAL A 133 -0.54 -4.56 -8.53
N GLU A 134 -1.35 -5.58 -8.32
CA GLU A 134 -2.04 -6.33 -9.38
C GLU A 134 -3.51 -5.90 -9.49
N ARG A 135 -4.21 -5.84 -8.37
CA ARG A 135 -5.62 -5.44 -8.28
C ARG A 135 -5.97 -5.04 -6.86
N ALA A 136 -7.12 -4.42 -6.69
CA ALA A 136 -7.64 -4.11 -5.37
C ALA A 136 -9.16 -4.25 -5.32
N HIS A 137 -9.64 -4.54 -4.12
CA HIS A 137 -11.06 -4.57 -3.80
C HIS A 137 -11.38 -3.39 -2.88
N ILE A 138 -12.25 -2.50 -3.34
CA ILE A 138 -12.71 -1.36 -2.54
C ILE A 138 -14.16 -1.54 -2.13
N VAL A 139 -14.42 -1.24 -0.86
CA VAL A 139 -15.77 -1.02 -0.33
C VAL A 139 -15.83 0.43 0.12
N ALA A 140 -16.59 1.25 -0.58
CA ALA A 140 -16.66 2.69 -0.36
C ALA A 140 -17.97 3.11 0.35
N GLY A 141 -18.56 2.20 1.12
CA GLY A 141 -19.84 2.34 1.78
C GLY A 141 -20.84 1.29 1.28
N PHE A 142 -22.09 1.38 1.74
CA PHE A 142 -23.13 0.39 1.36
C PHE A 142 -23.38 0.33 -0.14
N GLY A 143 -23.25 -0.86 -0.73
CA GLY A 143 -23.53 -1.12 -2.13
C GLY A 143 -22.49 -0.59 -3.12
N LYS A 144 -21.41 0.04 -2.65
CA LYS A 144 -20.33 0.55 -3.49
C LYS A 144 -19.11 -0.35 -3.38
N ILE A 145 -19.16 -1.48 -4.08
CA ILE A 145 -18.16 -2.55 -4.03
C ILE A 145 -17.60 -2.74 -5.44
N HIS A 146 -16.28 -2.66 -5.58
CA HIS A 146 -15.61 -2.81 -6.87
C HIS A 146 -14.29 -3.56 -6.75
N TRP A 147 -14.02 -4.44 -7.71
CA TRP A 147 -12.68 -4.91 -8.05
C TRP A 147 -12.08 -4.01 -9.12
N VAL A 148 -10.84 -3.59 -8.93
CA VAL A 148 -10.16 -2.63 -9.81
C VAL A 148 -8.77 -3.17 -10.14
N GLU A 149 -8.43 -3.21 -11.43
CA GLU A 149 -7.12 -3.64 -11.89
C GLU A 149 -6.05 -2.53 -11.67
N ALA A 150 -4.78 -2.93 -11.60
CA ALA A 150 -3.66 -2.01 -11.34
C ALA A 150 -3.64 -0.81 -12.29
N ALA A 151 -3.92 -1.01 -13.58
CA ALA A 151 -3.91 0.07 -14.57
C ALA A 151 -4.88 1.21 -14.26
N ASP A 152 -5.99 0.90 -13.56
CA ASP A 152 -6.99 1.90 -13.18
C ASP A 152 -6.74 2.47 -11.77
N ILE A 153 -5.82 1.87 -11.00
CA ILE A 153 -5.45 2.32 -9.65
C ILE A 153 -4.24 3.25 -9.72
N LEU A 154 -3.18 2.83 -10.42
CA LEU A 154 -1.92 3.53 -10.46
C LEU A 154 -1.97 4.66 -11.49
N SER A 155 -1.31 5.77 -11.18
CA SER A 155 -1.12 6.87 -12.13
C SER A 155 0.17 6.66 -12.91
N GLU A 156 0.29 7.32 -14.07
CA GLU A 156 1.56 7.40 -14.78
C GLU A 156 2.62 8.05 -13.89
N ARG A 157 3.83 7.52 -13.90
CA ARG A 157 4.96 8.16 -13.24
C ARG A 157 5.31 9.42 -14.00
N ALA A 158 5.41 10.53 -13.28
CA ALA A 158 6.02 11.72 -13.86
C ALA A 158 7.46 11.38 -14.27
N PRO A 159 7.96 11.87 -15.43
CA PRO A 159 9.36 11.73 -15.79
C PRO A 159 10.24 12.24 -14.65
N ALA A 160 11.35 11.58 -14.42
CA ALA A 160 12.29 12.01 -13.40
C ALA A 160 12.73 13.44 -13.69
N LEU A 161 12.74 14.29 -12.65
CA LEU A 161 13.14 15.71 -12.79
C LEU A 161 14.56 15.88 -13.35
N GLU A 162 15.37 14.82 -13.37
CA GLU A 162 16.71 14.80 -13.93
C GLU A 162 16.73 14.98 -15.46
N GLU A 163 15.62 14.72 -16.16
CA GLU A 163 15.50 14.99 -17.60
C GLU A 163 15.09 16.45 -17.92
N ALA A 164 14.70 17.22 -16.91
CA ALA A 164 14.28 18.60 -17.09
C ALA A 164 15.42 19.63 -16.96
N GLU A 165 16.60 19.20 -16.52
CA GLU A 165 17.80 20.06 -16.40
C GLU A 165 18.89 19.76 -17.47
N ALA A 166 18.54 18.98 -18.47
CA ALA A 166 19.44 18.73 -19.60
C ALA A 166 19.16 19.66 -20.77
#